data_a45f0924f499b0f6ec84d27ea62fb620
#
_entry.id   a45f0924f499b0f6ec84d27ea62fb620
#
_cell.length_a   1.000
_cell.length_b   1.000
_cell.length_c   1.000
_cell.angle_alpha   90.00
_cell.angle_beta   90.00
_cell.angle_gamma   90.00
#
_symmetry.space_group_name_H-M   'P 1'
#
loop_
_entity.id
_entity.type
_entity.pdbx_description
1 polymer ?
#
loop_
_entity_poly.entity_id
_entity_poly.type
_entity_poly.pdbx_seq_one_letter_code
_entity_poly.pdbx_strand_id
1 'polypeptide(L)'
;MKKILLILFIFGNVCATFAQEVEFKASAPAQVIMGKPFQLTYSVNQRAKDLRAPEFTDFDYVAGPYTSQSSSTSFVNGKRTSSFTLTYTYTLMANREGTFTIPPATIKVDGDQYNSNGVRITVLPPDQPSNTNTASQQRNNTNIASQQQATNVTEGNIFMRTLVSKTKVREQ
;
A
#
# COMPACT_ATOMS: atom_id res chain seq x y z
N MET A 1 56.37 20.18 -19.40
CA MET A 1 55.76 20.19 -18.04
C MET A 1 54.44 20.92 -17.99
N LYS A 2 54.26 22.11 -18.61
CA LYS A 2 52.96 22.84 -18.57
C LYS A 2 51.77 22.10 -19.21
N LYS A 3 52.02 21.30 -20.26
CA LYS A 3 50.95 20.53 -20.95
C LYS A 3 50.43 19.33 -20.14
N ILE A 4 51.28 18.71 -19.31
CA ILE A 4 50.93 17.59 -18.44
C ILE A 4 50.04 18.08 -17.27
N LEU A 5 50.32 19.29 -16.78
CA LEU A 5 49.54 19.89 -15.68
C LEU A 5 48.11 20.23 -16.10
N LEU A 6 47.92 20.61 -17.37
CA LEU A 6 46.60 20.94 -17.95
C LEU A 6 45.75 19.69 -18.15
N ILE A 7 46.35 18.56 -18.50
CA ILE A 7 45.64 17.28 -18.64
C ILE A 7 45.19 16.74 -17.26
N LEU A 8 46.00 16.94 -16.23
CA LEU A 8 45.64 16.51 -14.85
C LEU A 8 44.44 17.31 -14.30
N PHE A 9 44.26 18.58 -14.70
CA PHE A 9 43.17 19.44 -14.29
C PHE A 9 41.81 19.07 -14.94
N ILE A 10 41.83 18.45 -16.11
CA ILE A 10 40.61 18.02 -16.84
C ILE A 10 40.04 16.72 -16.24
N PHE A 11 40.90 15.88 -15.65
CA PHE A 11 40.47 14.59 -15.05
C PHE A 11 39.89 14.71 -13.65
N GLY A 12 39.98 15.89 -12.99
CA GLY A 12 39.56 16.08 -11.59
C GLY A 12 38.09 16.38 -11.37
N ASN A 13 37.25 16.54 -12.43
CA ASN A 13 35.87 17.04 -12.28
C ASN A 13 34.79 16.02 -12.59
N VAL A 14 35.05 14.73 -12.39
CA VAL A 14 33.96 13.73 -12.35
C VAL A 14 33.38 13.72 -10.94
N CYS A 15 32.72 14.79 -10.53
CA CYS A 15 31.78 14.75 -9.40
C CYS A 15 30.59 13.88 -9.83
N ALA A 16 30.63 12.60 -9.47
CA ALA A 16 29.46 11.75 -9.54
C ALA A 16 28.41 12.32 -8.55
N THR A 17 27.53 13.16 -9.07
CA THR A 17 26.31 13.54 -8.35
C THR A 17 25.44 12.29 -8.29
N PHE A 18 25.38 11.65 -7.12
CA PHE A 18 24.35 10.66 -6.81
C PHE A 18 23.01 11.41 -6.73
N ALA A 19 22.37 11.66 -7.86
CA ALA A 19 20.99 12.07 -7.91
C ALA A 19 20.17 10.91 -7.35
N GLN A 20 19.38 11.16 -6.32
CA GLN A 20 18.44 10.17 -5.81
C GLN A 20 17.44 9.88 -6.93
N GLU A 21 17.37 8.64 -7.39
CA GLU A 21 16.45 8.22 -8.44
C GLU A 21 14.99 8.53 -8.02
N VAL A 22 14.23 9.13 -8.92
CA VAL A 22 12.82 9.41 -8.72
C VAL A 22 12.04 8.11 -8.82
N GLU A 23 11.41 7.73 -7.71
CA GLU A 23 10.56 6.55 -7.65
C GLU A 23 9.10 7.00 -7.56
N PHE A 24 8.33 6.78 -8.64
CA PHE A 24 6.91 7.10 -8.71
C PHE A 24 6.11 5.82 -8.93
N LYS A 25 5.27 5.44 -7.93
CA LYS A 25 4.55 4.17 -7.89
C LYS A 25 3.05 4.35 -7.68
N ALA A 26 2.27 3.52 -8.35
CA ALA A 26 0.85 3.30 -8.09
C ALA A 26 0.64 1.98 -7.34
N SER A 27 -0.27 1.97 -6.37
CA SER A 27 -0.63 0.81 -5.57
C SER A 27 -2.14 0.79 -5.28
N ALA A 28 -2.76 -0.38 -5.40
CA ALA A 28 -4.13 -0.66 -4.97
C ALA A 28 -4.25 -2.13 -4.56
N PRO A 29 -5.34 -2.54 -3.87
CA PRO A 29 -5.61 -3.94 -3.62
C PRO A 29 -5.71 -4.74 -4.93
N ALA A 30 -5.07 -5.92 -4.96
CA ALA A 30 -5.12 -6.79 -6.13
C ALA A 30 -6.54 -7.35 -6.40
N GLN A 31 -7.36 -7.44 -5.33
CA GLN A 31 -8.74 -7.89 -5.39
C GLN A 31 -9.63 -6.92 -4.62
N VAL A 32 -10.78 -6.58 -5.20
CA VAL A 32 -11.80 -5.73 -4.59
C VAL A 32 -13.17 -6.34 -4.81
N ILE A 33 -14.15 -5.93 -4.01
CA ILE A 33 -15.53 -6.42 -4.12
C ILE A 33 -16.35 -5.36 -4.86
N MET A 34 -17.17 -5.79 -5.83
CA MET A 34 -18.08 -4.92 -6.56
C MET A 34 -18.99 -4.14 -5.61
N GLY A 35 -19.16 -2.84 -5.84
CA GLY A 35 -19.96 -1.94 -5.01
C GLY A 35 -19.30 -1.53 -3.69
N LYS A 36 -18.07 -1.99 -3.39
CA LYS A 36 -17.32 -1.54 -2.21
C LYS A 36 -16.22 -0.56 -2.62
N PRO A 37 -16.04 0.56 -1.88
CA PRO A 37 -14.97 1.49 -2.15
C PRO A 37 -13.60 0.89 -1.79
N PHE A 38 -12.59 1.21 -2.58
CA PHE A 38 -11.19 0.86 -2.34
C PHE A 38 -10.28 2.05 -2.61
N GLN A 39 -9.04 1.99 -2.14
CA GLN A 39 -8.07 3.06 -2.30
C GLN A 39 -7.06 2.73 -3.40
N LEU A 40 -6.85 3.69 -4.30
CA LEU A 40 -5.73 3.76 -5.22
C LEU A 40 -4.77 4.84 -4.73
N THR A 41 -3.52 4.48 -4.55
CA THR A 41 -2.49 5.36 -4.00
C THR A 41 -1.37 5.56 -5.00
N TYR A 42 -1.01 6.81 -5.25
CA TYR A 42 0.21 7.19 -5.97
C TYR A 42 1.22 7.76 -4.99
N SER A 43 2.43 7.21 -4.97
CA SER A 43 3.51 7.66 -4.08
C SER A 43 4.76 8.03 -4.87
N VAL A 44 5.40 9.13 -4.50
CA VAL A 44 6.67 9.57 -5.07
C VAL A 44 7.64 9.94 -3.95
N ASN A 45 8.92 9.57 -4.12
CA ASN A 45 9.97 9.76 -3.10
C ASN A 45 10.58 11.16 -3.11
N GLN A 46 10.04 12.08 -3.90
CA GLN A 46 10.51 13.45 -4.03
C GLN A 46 9.34 14.46 -4.04
N ARG A 47 9.65 15.75 -3.90
CA ARG A 47 8.65 16.80 -4.07
C ARG A 47 8.22 16.86 -5.52
N ALA A 48 6.93 16.75 -5.75
CA ALA A 48 6.38 16.68 -7.08
C ALA A 48 5.19 17.63 -7.23
N LYS A 49 4.85 17.96 -8.48
CA LYS A 49 3.73 18.79 -8.86
C LYS A 49 3.01 18.18 -10.07
N ASP A 50 1.85 18.73 -10.39
CA ASP A 50 1.11 18.38 -11.61
C ASP A 50 0.86 16.87 -11.77
N LEU A 51 0.35 16.20 -10.71
CA LEU A 51 -0.12 14.83 -10.85
C LEU A 51 -1.28 14.81 -11.86
N ARG A 52 -1.15 13.98 -12.88
CA ARG A 52 -2.20 13.66 -13.85
C ARG A 52 -2.55 12.18 -13.72
N ALA A 53 -3.64 11.91 -13.02
CA ALA A 53 -4.20 10.58 -12.97
C ALA A 53 -4.82 10.21 -14.32
N PRO A 54 -4.83 8.92 -14.70
CA PRO A 54 -5.57 8.46 -15.89
C PRO A 54 -7.08 8.58 -15.67
N GLU A 55 -7.84 8.47 -16.73
CA GLU A 55 -9.30 8.31 -16.64
C GLU A 55 -9.62 6.94 -16.03
N PHE A 56 -10.53 6.92 -15.06
CA PHE A 56 -10.95 5.69 -14.36
C PHE A 56 -12.22 5.13 -15.07
N THR A 57 -12.12 4.74 -16.34
CA THR A 57 -13.25 4.30 -17.16
C THR A 57 -14.03 3.10 -16.61
N ASP A 58 -13.33 2.22 -15.86
CA ASP A 58 -13.89 0.99 -15.31
C ASP A 58 -14.27 1.12 -13.83
N PHE A 59 -14.05 2.29 -13.21
CA PHE A 59 -14.27 2.54 -11.81
C PHE A 59 -14.96 3.88 -11.61
N ASP A 60 -15.92 3.92 -10.69
CA ASP A 60 -16.53 5.16 -10.27
C ASP A 60 -15.59 5.92 -9.32
N TYR A 61 -15.41 7.20 -9.60
CA TYR A 61 -14.66 8.09 -8.70
C TYR A 61 -15.55 8.49 -7.51
N VAL A 62 -15.10 8.14 -6.32
CA VAL A 62 -15.83 8.43 -5.07
C VAL A 62 -15.27 9.67 -4.38
N ALA A 63 -13.96 9.74 -4.19
CA ALA A 63 -13.32 10.86 -3.49
C ALA A 63 -11.82 10.97 -3.80
N GLY A 64 -11.23 12.15 -3.54
CA GLY A 64 -9.79 12.41 -3.66
C GLY A 64 -9.45 13.50 -4.69
N PRO A 65 -8.16 13.62 -5.13
CA PRO A 65 -7.06 13.01 -4.40
C PRO A 65 -6.84 13.67 -3.05
N TYR A 66 -6.69 12.87 -2.00
CA TYR A 66 -6.17 13.34 -0.73
C TYR A 66 -4.64 13.30 -0.77
N THR A 67 -4.00 14.39 -0.38
CA THR A 67 -2.54 14.50 -0.41
C THR A 67 -1.97 14.42 1.00
N SER A 68 -0.96 13.57 1.20
CA SER A 68 -0.19 13.48 2.42
C SER A 68 1.31 13.52 2.14
N GLN A 69 2.07 14.09 3.09
CA GLN A 69 3.52 14.17 3.01
C GLN A 69 4.13 13.55 4.27
N SER A 70 5.16 12.75 4.08
CA SER A 70 5.96 12.20 5.16
C SER A 70 7.43 12.51 4.90
N SER A 71 8.15 12.94 5.94
CA SER A 71 9.60 13.07 5.90
C SER A 71 10.22 12.45 7.14
N SER A 72 11.30 11.72 6.95
CA SER A 72 12.04 11.08 8.01
C SER A 72 13.53 11.39 7.87
N THR A 73 14.21 11.61 8.98
CA THR A 73 15.66 11.74 9.01
C THR A 73 16.20 10.78 10.06
N SER A 74 17.12 9.93 9.64
CA SER A 74 17.80 8.96 10.49
C SER A 74 19.31 9.23 10.55
N PHE A 75 19.91 9.01 11.72
CA PHE A 75 21.35 9.07 11.92
C PHE A 75 21.82 7.70 12.37
N VAL A 76 22.62 7.04 11.52
CA VAL A 76 23.22 5.73 11.83
C VAL A 76 24.72 5.81 11.56
N ASN A 77 25.53 5.50 12.56
CA ASN A 77 27.01 5.51 12.47
C ASN A 77 27.58 6.82 11.88
N GLY A 78 27.04 7.97 12.31
CA GLY A 78 27.47 9.27 11.81
C GLY A 78 26.98 9.64 10.40
N LYS A 79 26.27 8.75 9.70
CA LYS A 79 25.64 9.03 8.41
C LYS A 79 24.21 9.50 8.60
N ARG A 80 23.88 10.62 8.00
CA ARG A 80 22.51 11.15 7.91
C ARG A 80 21.83 10.62 6.66
N THR A 81 20.69 9.95 6.83
CA THR A 81 19.80 9.53 5.76
C THR A 81 18.48 10.28 5.92
N SER A 82 18.01 10.93 4.85
CA SER A 82 16.71 11.59 4.82
C SER A 82 15.85 10.92 3.75
N SER A 83 14.60 10.61 4.11
CA SER A 83 13.59 10.13 3.16
C SER A 83 12.43 11.11 3.12
N PHE A 84 11.82 11.25 1.97
CA PHE A 84 10.63 12.03 1.73
C PHE A 84 9.66 11.19 0.90
N THR A 85 8.37 11.26 1.19
CA THR A 85 7.33 10.60 0.41
C THR A 85 6.13 11.53 0.33
N LEU A 86 5.68 11.79 -0.90
CA LEU A 86 4.46 12.48 -1.22
C LEU A 86 3.46 11.45 -1.75
N THR A 87 2.27 11.40 -1.17
CA THR A 87 1.26 10.39 -1.46
C THR A 87 -0.05 11.07 -1.84
N TYR A 88 -0.66 10.57 -2.93
CA TYR A 88 -1.99 10.95 -3.40
C TYR A 88 -2.90 9.73 -3.32
N THR A 89 -4.03 9.85 -2.62
CA THR A 89 -4.98 8.76 -2.43
C THR A 89 -6.31 9.09 -3.08
N TYR A 90 -6.74 8.23 -3.99
CA TYR A 90 -8.07 8.22 -4.61
C TYR A 90 -8.92 7.13 -3.99
N THR A 91 -10.18 7.41 -3.77
CA THR A 91 -11.17 6.38 -3.42
C THR A 91 -12.01 6.09 -4.65
N LEU A 92 -11.99 4.84 -5.09
CA LEU A 92 -12.69 4.35 -6.27
C LEU A 92 -13.66 3.24 -5.86
N MET A 93 -14.64 2.95 -6.72
CA MET A 93 -15.58 1.86 -6.54
C MET A 93 -15.78 1.14 -7.87
N ALA A 94 -15.75 -0.19 -7.85
CA ALA A 94 -16.00 -0.99 -9.05
C ALA A 94 -17.52 -1.25 -9.20
N ASN A 95 -18.05 -1.04 -10.38
CA ASN A 95 -19.48 -1.23 -10.71
C ASN A 95 -19.77 -2.50 -11.55
N ARG A 96 -18.73 -3.26 -11.93
CA ARG A 96 -18.84 -4.52 -12.66
C ARG A 96 -17.70 -5.47 -12.27
N GLU A 97 -17.98 -6.77 -12.37
CA GLU A 97 -17.01 -7.84 -12.17
C GLU A 97 -16.01 -7.95 -13.32
N GLY A 98 -14.85 -8.50 -13.04
CA GLY A 98 -13.82 -8.76 -14.04
C GLY A 98 -12.43 -8.37 -13.59
N THR A 99 -11.50 -8.42 -14.53
CA THR A 99 -10.11 -7.96 -14.28
C THR A 99 -9.86 -6.73 -15.14
N PHE A 100 -9.52 -5.64 -14.48
CA PHE A 100 -9.28 -4.33 -15.08
C PHE A 100 -7.85 -3.87 -14.80
N THR A 101 -7.36 -2.99 -15.65
CA THR A 101 -6.04 -2.38 -15.47
C THR A 101 -6.18 -0.87 -15.48
N ILE A 102 -5.78 -0.22 -14.40
CA ILE A 102 -5.65 1.23 -14.34
C ILE A 102 -4.32 1.60 -15.01
N PRO A 103 -4.34 2.46 -16.04
CA PRO A 103 -3.13 2.90 -16.73
C PRO A 103 -2.18 3.67 -15.81
N PRO A 104 -0.91 3.86 -16.21
CA PRO A 104 0.03 4.71 -15.48
C PRO A 104 -0.45 6.14 -15.35
N ALA A 105 -0.21 6.75 -14.19
CA ALA A 105 -0.32 8.19 -13.98
C ALA A 105 1.00 8.89 -14.34
N THR A 106 0.94 10.21 -14.56
CA THR A 106 2.13 11.04 -14.78
C THR A 106 2.27 12.11 -13.70
N ILE A 107 3.52 12.45 -13.37
CA ILE A 107 3.83 13.49 -12.38
C ILE A 107 5.07 14.27 -12.82
N LYS A 108 5.22 15.52 -12.37
CA LYS A 108 6.43 16.31 -12.64
C LYS A 108 7.25 16.45 -11.37
N VAL A 109 8.54 16.12 -11.48
CA VAL A 109 9.56 16.32 -10.46
C VAL A 109 10.66 17.18 -11.05
N ASP A 110 10.96 18.32 -10.46
CA ASP A 110 12.00 19.27 -10.88
C ASP A 110 11.93 19.71 -12.36
N GLY A 111 10.75 19.59 -12.98
CA GLY A 111 10.50 19.93 -14.38
C GLY A 111 10.41 18.74 -15.32
N ASP A 112 10.92 17.59 -14.92
CA ASP A 112 10.87 16.35 -15.69
C ASP A 112 9.60 15.54 -15.40
N GLN A 113 9.13 14.82 -16.41
CA GLN A 113 7.93 14.00 -16.30
C GLN A 113 8.30 12.53 -16.00
N TYR A 114 7.61 11.97 -15.01
CA TYR A 114 7.73 10.57 -14.60
C TYR A 114 6.38 9.87 -14.69
N ASN A 115 6.43 8.58 -15.00
CA ASN A 115 5.25 7.72 -15.10
C ASN A 115 5.25 6.69 -13.96
N SER A 116 4.07 6.40 -13.41
CA SER A 116 3.92 5.29 -12.49
C SER A 116 3.83 3.95 -13.24
N ASN A 117 3.78 2.86 -12.48
CA ASN A 117 3.32 1.57 -13.02
C ASN A 117 1.79 1.59 -13.24
N GLY A 118 1.31 0.72 -14.12
CA GLY A 118 -0.11 0.37 -14.18
C GLY A 118 -0.48 -0.57 -13.04
N VAL A 119 -1.77 -0.58 -12.64
CA VAL A 119 -2.28 -1.43 -11.55
C VAL A 119 -3.38 -2.33 -12.08
N ARG A 120 -3.21 -3.65 -11.91
CA ARG A 120 -4.23 -4.65 -12.26
C ARG A 120 -5.07 -4.97 -11.02
N ILE A 121 -6.40 -4.95 -11.20
CA ILE A 121 -7.37 -5.17 -10.12
C ILE A 121 -8.39 -6.21 -10.59
N THR A 122 -8.64 -7.24 -9.79
CA THR A 122 -9.70 -8.21 -10.00
C THR A 122 -10.90 -7.85 -9.13
N VAL A 123 -12.02 -7.59 -9.76
CA VAL A 123 -13.30 -7.26 -9.10
C VAL A 123 -14.11 -8.53 -8.92
N LEU A 124 -14.40 -8.86 -7.68
CA LEU A 124 -15.18 -10.02 -7.26
C LEU A 124 -16.67 -9.65 -7.11
N PRO A 125 -17.59 -10.62 -7.24
CA PRO A 125 -19.03 -10.43 -6.97
C PRO A 125 -19.30 -9.89 -5.57
N PRO A 126 -20.43 -9.18 -5.34
CA PRO A 126 -20.73 -8.54 -4.06
C PRO A 126 -20.95 -9.51 -2.89
N ASP A 127 -21.32 -10.77 -3.14
CA ASP A 127 -21.75 -11.75 -2.13
C ASP A 127 -21.00 -13.08 -2.19
N GLN A 128 -19.73 -13.11 -2.57
CA GLN A 128 -18.97 -14.31 -2.26
C GLN A 128 -18.50 -14.26 -0.81
N PRO A 129 -19.08 -15.07 0.10
CA PRO A 129 -18.45 -15.29 1.39
C PRO A 129 -17.05 -15.82 1.10
N SER A 130 -16.06 -15.23 1.76
CA SER A 130 -14.69 -15.72 1.70
C SER A 130 -14.70 -17.16 2.22
N ASN A 131 -14.91 -18.12 1.33
CA ASN A 131 -14.73 -19.52 1.62
C ASN A 131 -13.23 -19.80 1.70
N THR A 132 -12.63 -19.41 2.80
CA THR A 132 -11.46 -20.13 3.31
C THR A 132 -11.95 -21.47 3.85
N ASN A 133 -12.47 -22.32 3.00
CA ASN A 133 -12.58 -23.75 3.29
C ASN A 133 -11.28 -24.41 2.92
N THR A 134 -10.37 -24.36 3.87
CA THR A 134 -9.34 -25.38 3.99
C THR A 134 -10.02 -26.71 4.23
N ALA A 135 -9.79 -27.62 3.27
CA ALA A 135 -9.73 -29.06 3.41
C ALA A 135 -10.67 -29.75 4.41
N SER A 136 -11.66 -30.39 3.83
CA SER A 136 -12.28 -31.63 4.34
C SER A 136 -11.31 -32.50 5.14
N GLN A 137 -11.61 -32.65 6.43
CA GLN A 137 -11.21 -33.83 7.18
C GLN A 137 -12.44 -34.55 7.72
N GLN A 138 -12.55 -35.72 7.21
CA GLN A 138 -13.36 -36.87 7.48
C GLN A 138 -13.78 -37.01 8.94
N ARG A 139 -15.08 -37.11 9.13
CA ARG A 139 -15.71 -37.47 10.42
C ARG A 139 -15.30 -38.90 10.79
N ASN A 140 -14.73 -39.04 11.96
CA ASN A 140 -14.92 -40.24 12.75
C ASN A 140 -15.51 -39.84 14.10
N ASN A 141 -16.68 -40.39 14.32
CA ASN A 141 -17.52 -40.28 15.49
C ASN A 141 -16.93 -41.11 16.61
N THR A 142 -16.61 -40.54 17.75
CA THR A 142 -16.63 -41.23 19.03
C THR A 142 -16.78 -40.21 20.16
N ASN A 143 -17.84 -40.38 20.91
CA ASN A 143 -18.08 -39.79 22.21
C ASN A 143 -16.92 -39.99 23.16
N ILE A 144 -16.61 -39.00 24.02
CA ILE A 144 -16.36 -39.17 25.47
C ILE A 144 -16.05 -37.76 26.06
N ALA A 145 -16.84 -37.45 27.09
CA ALA A 145 -16.64 -36.60 28.28
C ALA A 145 -15.42 -35.69 28.43
N SER A 146 -15.73 -34.45 28.75
CA SER A 146 -15.09 -33.53 29.72
C SER A 146 -13.60 -33.69 30.01
N GLN A 147 -12.80 -32.69 29.56
CA GLN A 147 -11.73 -32.14 30.39
C GLN A 147 -11.24 -30.79 29.78
N GLN A 148 -11.16 -29.80 30.67
CA GLN A 148 -10.51 -28.53 30.41
C GLN A 148 -9.06 -28.76 30.02
N GLN A 149 -8.63 -28.18 28.88
CA GLN A 149 -7.21 -28.03 28.62
C GLN A 149 -6.94 -26.77 27.81
N ALA A 150 -5.96 -26.03 28.30
CA ALA A 150 -5.49 -24.78 27.82
C ALA A 150 -5.16 -24.80 26.33
N THR A 151 -5.66 -23.84 25.61
CA THR A 151 -5.43 -23.67 24.18
C THR A 151 -4.08 -23.03 23.91
N ASN A 152 -3.29 -23.71 23.11
CA ASN A 152 -2.10 -23.15 22.47
C ASN A 152 -2.49 -21.96 21.59
N VAL A 153 -1.91 -20.81 21.88
CA VAL A 153 -2.03 -19.60 21.07
C VAL A 153 -1.12 -19.78 19.87
N THR A 154 -1.69 -19.99 18.68
CA THR A 154 -0.97 -19.90 17.42
C THR A 154 -1.00 -18.45 16.96
N GLU A 155 0.17 -17.90 16.65
CA GLU A 155 0.33 -16.53 16.16
C GLU A 155 -0.55 -16.29 14.92
N GLY A 156 -1.41 -15.26 14.99
CA GLY A 156 -2.10 -14.72 13.82
C GLY A 156 -3.54 -14.26 13.99
N ASN A 157 -4.25 -14.64 15.06
CA ASN A 157 -5.65 -14.24 15.23
C ASN A 157 -5.89 -13.65 16.63
N ILE A 158 -5.85 -12.34 16.74
CA ILE A 158 -6.28 -11.63 17.95
C ILE A 158 -7.79 -11.41 17.84
N PHE A 159 -8.58 -12.18 18.59
CA PHE A 159 -10.02 -11.93 18.76
C PHE A 159 -10.25 -11.22 20.08
N MET A 160 -10.78 -10.02 20.02
CA MET A 160 -11.25 -9.31 21.19
C MET A 160 -12.70 -9.73 21.46
N ARG A 161 -12.94 -10.48 22.52
CA ARG A 161 -14.28 -10.85 22.98
C ARG A 161 -14.65 -10.02 24.18
N THR A 162 -15.58 -9.09 24.02
CA THR A 162 -16.15 -8.33 25.15
C THR A 162 -17.21 -9.18 25.83
N LEU A 163 -16.96 -9.60 27.07
CA LEU A 163 -17.95 -10.23 27.91
C LEU A 163 -18.66 -9.13 28.75
N VAL A 164 -19.91 -8.84 28.41
CA VAL A 164 -20.74 -7.96 29.22
C VAL A 164 -21.35 -8.79 30.38
N SER A 165 -20.84 -8.59 31.58
CA SER A 165 -21.40 -9.13 32.78
C SER A 165 -22.69 -8.35 33.16
N LYS A 166 -23.82 -9.04 33.22
CA LYS A 166 -25.12 -8.45 33.61
C LYS A 166 -25.12 -8.19 35.10
N THR A 167 -24.97 -6.93 35.52
CA THR A 167 -25.13 -6.53 36.90
C THR A 167 -26.61 -6.42 37.21
N LYS A 168 -27.09 -7.26 38.14
CA LYS A 168 -28.42 -7.11 38.71
C LYS A 168 -28.45 -5.86 39.59
N VAL A 169 -29.24 -4.87 39.22
CA VAL A 169 -29.61 -3.75 40.07
C VAL A 169 -30.74 -4.22 40.97
N ARG A 170 -30.54 -4.19 42.30
CA ARG A 170 -31.61 -4.30 43.28
C ARG A 170 -32.20 -2.91 43.47
N GLU A 171 -33.49 -2.82 43.21
CA GLU A 171 -34.29 -1.67 43.68
C GLU A 171 -34.60 -1.87 45.16
N GLN A 172 -34.44 -0.77 45.95
CA GLN A 172 -34.97 -0.58 47.29
C GLN A 172 -36.26 0.22 47.18
#